data_eab51412ba33f09f12fda2d4d3eecf77
#
_entry.id   eab51412ba33f09f12fda2d4d3eecf77
#
_cell.length_a   1.000
_cell.length_b   1.000
_cell.length_c   1.000
_cell.angle_alpha   90.00
_cell.angle_beta   90.00
_cell.angle_gamma   90.00
#
_symmetry.space_group_name_H-M   'P 1'
#
loop_
_entity.id
_entity.type
_entity.pdbx_description
1 polymer ?
#
loop_
_entity_poly.entity_id
_entity_poly.type
_entity_poly.pdbx_seq_one_letter_code
_entity_poly.pdbx_strand_id
1 'polypeptide(L)'
;MVPGVVQVAVLVARTDTHAVLVDGLLVYPTGFDFDLAVRRRPGHPHRNRHRGHLWGDDLRLEVRFADGRSADNNPRRWPRPSGDQWPDPPLLYQSTSGPDGGHVWLWGLPPPGPLTFACQWPSEQIPPSQAELDAGLVLAAAARATTLWPDEASSP
;
A
#
# COMPACT_ATOMS: atom_id res chain seq x y z
N MET A 1 7.01 12.94 -14.06
CA MET A 1 7.92 12.96 -12.89
C MET A 1 8.57 11.60 -12.70
N VAL A 2 9.83 11.56 -12.37
CA VAL A 2 10.54 10.33 -12.03
C VAL A 2 10.49 10.14 -10.51
N PRO A 3 9.92 9.05 -10.02
CA PRO A 3 9.84 8.81 -8.58
C PRO A 3 11.19 8.46 -7.97
N GLY A 4 11.34 8.71 -6.68
CA GLY A 4 12.36 8.06 -5.88
C GLY A 4 11.98 6.61 -5.60
N VAL A 5 12.95 5.74 -5.49
CA VAL A 5 12.72 4.29 -5.30
C VAL A 5 13.21 3.86 -3.93
N VAL A 6 12.39 3.10 -3.22
CA VAL A 6 12.80 2.35 -2.04
C VAL A 6 12.74 0.85 -2.39
N GLN A 7 13.91 0.25 -2.51
CA GLN A 7 14.02 -1.18 -2.81
C GLN A 7 13.93 -1.99 -1.53
N VAL A 8 12.71 -2.38 -1.19
CA VAL A 8 12.43 -3.19 -0.02
C VAL A 8 11.42 -4.28 -0.36
N ALA A 9 11.48 -5.37 0.36
CA ALA A 9 10.43 -6.36 0.43
C ALA A 9 10.04 -6.50 1.91
N VAL A 10 8.91 -5.94 2.29
CA VAL A 10 8.45 -5.97 3.68
C VAL A 10 7.51 -7.15 3.86
N LEU A 11 7.93 -8.13 4.63
CA LEU A 11 7.09 -9.27 4.97
C LEU A 11 6.06 -8.84 6.02
N VAL A 12 4.81 -8.70 5.62
CA VAL A 12 3.73 -8.24 6.50
C VAL A 12 3.11 -9.40 7.27
N ALA A 13 2.90 -10.52 6.58
CA ALA A 13 2.31 -11.71 7.19
C ALA A 13 2.89 -12.99 6.58
N ARG A 14 3.01 -14.01 7.38
CA ARG A 14 3.45 -15.33 6.95
C ARG A 14 2.74 -16.41 7.72
N THR A 15 2.22 -17.39 7.00
CA THR A 15 1.68 -18.65 7.53
C THR A 15 2.42 -19.83 6.89
N ASP A 16 2.01 -21.04 7.21
CA ASP A 16 2.61 -22.25 6.60
C ASP A 16 2.33 -22.33 5.08
N THR A 17 1.34 -21.62 4.59
CA THR A 17 0.85 -21.73 3.21
C THR A 17 0.97 -20.45 2.40
N HIS A 18 0.97 -19.30 3.05
CA HIS A 18 0.93 -17.99 2.40
C HIS A 18 1.91 -17.01 3.02
N ALA A 19 2.37 -16.09 2.20
CA ALA A 19 3.09 -14.89 2.65
C ALA A 19 2.51 -13.67 1.94
N VAL A 20 2.39 -12.56 2.68
CA VAL A 20 1.95 -11.26 2.16
C VAL A 20 3.09 -10.28 2.32
N LEU A 21 3.50 -9.66 1.23
CA LEU A 21 4.62 -8.73 1.20
C LEU A 21 4.20 -7.40 0.58
N VAL A 22 4.79 -6.33 1.10
CA VAL A 22 4.86 -5.04 0.41
C VAL A 22 6.16 -5.04 -0.39
N ASP A 23 6.05 -4.91 -1.71
CA ASP A 23 7.18 -5.06 -2.61
C ASP A 23 7.43 -3.75 -3.36
N GLY A 24 8.59 -3.14 -3.10
CA GLY A 24 9.06 -1.93 -3.73
C GLY A 24 8.16 -0.71 -3.53
N LEU A 25 8.74 0.44 -3.22
CA LEU A 25 8.00 1.70 -3.15
C LEU A 25 8.51 2.65 -4.23
N LEU A 26 7.58 3.22 -5.00
CA LEU A 26 7.83 4.34 -5.89
C LEU A 26 7.28 5.59 -5.21
N VAL A 27 8.16 6.52 -4.86
CA VAL A 27 7.81 7.64 -3.99
C VAL A 27 7.83 8.95 -4.78
N TYR A 28 6.74 9.67 -4.66
CA TYR A 28 6.52 10.98 -5.26
C TYR A 28 6.37 12.03 -4.15
N PRO A 29 6.45 13.33 -4.45
CA PRO A 29 6.25 14.37 -3.42
C PRO A 29 4.89 14.33 -2.73
N THR A 30 3.87 13.71 -3.36
CA THR A 30 2.49 13.69 -2.85
C THR A 30 2.07 12.36 -2.23
N GLY A 31 2.90 11.33 -2.33
CA GLY A 31 2.58 10.00 -1.84
C GLY A 31 3.47 8.94 -2.46
N PHE A 32 3.07 7.70 -2.33
CA PHE A 32 3.84 6.59 -2.87
C PHE A 32 2.94 5.44 -3.32
N ASP A 33 3.45 4.64 -4.24
CA ASP A 33 2.80 3.41 -4.62
C ASP A 33 3.66 2.19 -4.28
N PHE A 34 3.00 1.05 -4.17
CA PHE A 34 3.65 -0.22 -3.91
C PHE A 34 2.80 -1.37 -4.43
N ASP A 35 3.41 -2.51 -4.61
CA ASP A 35 2.71 -3.75 -4.87
C ASP A 35 2.51 -4.54 -3.58
N LEU A 36 1.28 -4.99 -3.36
CA LEU A 36 0.99 -5.98 -2.35
C LEU A 36 1.06 -7.35 -3.02
N ALA A 37 2.09 -8.11 -2.69
CA ALA A 37 2.35 -9.40 -3.30
C ALA A 37 1.94 -10.54 -2.37
N VAL A 38 1.26 -11.52 -2.93
CA VAL A 38 0.90 -12.76 -2.23
C VAL A 38 1.71 -13.90 -2.82
N ARG A 39 2.39 -14.64 -1.97
CA ARG A 39 3.13 -15.85 -2.34
C ARG A 39 2.46 -17.04 -1.66
N ARG A 40 2.28 -18.11 -2.41
CA ARG A 40 1.72 -19.36 -1.91
C ARG A 40 2.79 -20.42 -1.91
N ARG A 41 2.77 -21.23 -0.87
CA ARG A 41 3.58 -22.43 -0.85
C ARG A 41 3.16 -23.35 -2.00
N PRO A 42 4.11 -23.89 -2.77
CA PRO A 42 3.78 -24.83 -3.85
C PRO A 42 2.88 -25.97 -3.35
N GLY A 43 1.83 -26.29 -4.12
CA GLY A 43 0.86 -27.34 -3.75
C GLY A 43 -0.31 -26.85 -2.91
N HIS A 44 -0.35 -25.59 -2.55
CA HIS A 44 -1.46 -24.98 -1.80
C HIS A 44 -2.18 -23.93 -2.65
N PRO A 45 -3.22 -24.29 -3.42
CA PRO A 45 -4.01 -23.36 -4.19
C PRO A 45 -4.89 -22.49 -3.29
N HIS A 46 -5.37 -21.38 -3.83
CA HIS A 46 -6.36 -20.55 -3.15
C HIS A 46 -7.60 -21.37 -2.76
N ARG A 47 -8.05 -21.19 -1.53
CA ARG A 47 -9.32 -21.78 -1.05
C ARG A 47 -10.53 -21.14 -1.71
N ASN A 48 -10.47 -19.85 -1.98
CA ASN A 48 -11.53 -19.11 -2.63
C ASN A 48 -11.16 -18.85 -4.10
N ARG A 49 -11.76 -19.63 -4.98
CA ARG A 49 -11.65 -19.45 -6.43
C ARG A 49 -12.54 -18.33 -6.96
N HIS A 50 -12.77 -17.29 -6.20
CA HIS A 50 -13.44 -16.11 -6.75
C HIS A 50 -12.52 -15.46 -7.76
N ARG A 51 -12.98 -15.46 -8.99
CA ARG A 51 -12.26 -15.10 -10.19
C ARG A 51 -11.54 -13.76 -10.03
N GLY A 52 -10.25 -13.82 -9.74
CA GLY A 52 -9.34 -12.77 -10.12
C GLY A 52 -9.26 -11.52 -9.23
N HIS A 53 -9.98 -11.44 -8.11
CA HIS A 53 -9.91 -10.27 -7.24
C HIS A 53 -9.44 -10.62 -5.84
N LEU A 54 -8.16 -10.41 -5.57
CA LEU A 54 -7.59 -10.53 -4.23
C LEU A 54 -8.37 -9.69 -3.21
N TRP A 55 -8.79 -8.50 -3.65
CA TRP A 55 -9.49 -7.53 -2.82
C TRP A 55 -10.99 -7.81 -2.65
N GLY A 56 -11.58 -8.63 -3.51
CA GLY A 56 -12.96 -9.10 -3.38
C GLY A 56 -13.14 -10.13 -2.28
N ASP A 57 -12.07 -10.78 -1.92
CA ASP A 57 -11.98 -11.64 -0.76
C ASP A 57 -11.68 -10.76 0.47
N ASP A 58 -11.92 -11.21 1.63
CA ASP A 58 -11.82 -10.44 2.88
C ASP A 58 -10.39 -10.03 3.30
N LEU A 59 -9.48 -9.89 2.34
CA LEU A 59 -8.15 -9.31 2.58
C LEU A 59 -8.28 -7.84 2.98
N ARG A 60 -7.80 -7.51 4.16
CA ARG A 60 -7.75 -6.14 4.67
C ARG A 60 -6.31 -5.69 4.78
N LEU A 61 -6.04 -4.54 4.19
CA LEU A 61 -4.76 -3.84 4.28
C LEU A 61 -4.97 -2.49 4.95
N GLU A 62 -4.14 -2.18 5.91
CA GLU A 62 -4.06 -0.86 6.54
C GLU A 62 -2.64 -0.34 6.46
N VAL A 63 -2.50 0.94 6.16
CA VAL A 63 -1.24 1.67 6.26
C VAL A 63 -1.40 2.72 7.34
N ARG A 64 -0.55 2.70 8.35
CA ARG A 64 -0.61 3.59 9.51
C ARG A 64 0.66 4.41 9.62
N PHE A 65 0.50 5.71 9.81
CA PHE A 65 1.59 6.65 10.06
C PHE A 65 1.97 6.68 11.55
N ALA A 66 3.16 7.19 11.84
CA ALA A 66 3.66 7.28 13.21
C ALA A 66 2.81 8.17 14.12
N ASP A 67 2.08 9.13 13.56
CA ASP A 67 1.16 10.02 14.29
C ASP A 67 -0.23 9.39 14.52
N GLY A 68 -0.46 8.16 14.11
CA GLY A 68 -1.71 7.43 14.28
C GLY A 68 -2.71 7.57 13.14
N ARG A 69 -2.48 8.48 12.18
CA ARG A 69 -3.32 8.56 10.99
C ARG A 69 -3.14 7.30 10.15
N SER A 70 -4.23 6.81 9.57
CA SER A 70 -4.20 5.58 8.78
C SER A 70 -5.17 5.61 7.61
N ALA A 71 -4.94 4.72 6.65
CA ALA A 71 -5.85 4.43 5.57
C ALA A 71 -5.95 2.93 5.36
N ASP A 72 -7.10 2.46 4.91
CA ASP A 72 -7.34 1.05 4.66
C ASP A 72 -8.09 0.82 3.34
N ASN A 73 -8.16 -0.43 2.90
CA ASN A 73 -8.86 -0.82 1.68
C ASN A 73 -10.34 -1.19 1.90
N ASN A 74 -10.93 -0.80 3.02
CA ASN A 74 -12.35 -1.05 3.25
C ASN A 74 -13.20 -0.23 2.26
N PRO A 75 -14.00 -0.87 1.38
CA PRO A 75 -14.81 -0.14 0.41
C PRO A 75 -15.80 0.84 1.03
N ARG A 76 -16.22 0.59 2.26
CA ARG A 76 -17.15 1.47 3.00
C ARG A 76 -16.49 2.76 3.47
N ARG A 77 -15.15 2.76 3.52
CA ARG A 77 -14.33 3.90 3.94
C ARG A 77 -13.56 4.53 2.78
N TRP A 78 -13.94 4.19 1.54
CA TRP A 78 -13.27 4.80 0.40
C TRP A 78 -13.41 6.31 0.44
N PRO A 79 -12.29 7.01 0.21
CA PRO A 79 -12.29 8.46 0.23
C PRO A 79 -13.25 9.00 -0.83
N ARG A 80 -14.11 9.91 -0.41
CA ARG A 80 -15.02 10.61 -1.31
C ARG A 80 -14.93 12.11 -1.01
N PRO A 81 -14.89 12.94 -2.05
CA PRO A 81 -14.93 14.37 -1.82
C PRO A 81 -16.28 14.77 -1.21
N SER A 82 -16.22 15.71 -0.28
CA SER A 82 -17.39 16.43 0.22
C SER A 82 -17.39 17.82 -0.43
N GLY A 83 -18.22 18.03 -1.47
CA GLY A 83 -18.09 19.20 -2.31
C GLY A 83 -16.74 19.17 -3.06
N ASP A 84 -15.95 20.23 -2.94
CA ASP A 84 -14.63 20.36 -3.54
C ASP A 84 -13.49 19.89 -2.61
N GLN A 85 -13.83 19.35 -1.45
CA GLN A 85 -12.84 18.94 -0.44
C GLN A 85 -12.69 17.43 -0.37
N TRP A 86 -11.46 16.97 -0.48
CA TRP A 86 -11.08 15.60 -0.19
C TRP A 86 -10.83 15.43 1.32
N PRO A 87 -11.06 14.22 1.86
CA PRO A 87 -10.63 13.92 3.22
C PRO A 87 -9.13 14.14 3.41
N ASP A 88 -8.71 14.35 4.64
CA ASP A 88 -7.30 14.50 4.97
C ASP A 88 -6.52 13.20 4.67
N PRO A 89 -5.28 13.29 4.13
CA PRO A 89 -4.43 12.13 3.93
C PRO A 89 -4.03 11.49 5.28
N PRO A 90 -3.70 10.19 5.29
CA PRO A 90 -3.49 9.34 4.12
C PRO A 90 -4.79 8.82 3.51
N LEU A 91 -4.77 8.66 2.18
CA LEU A 91 -5.86 8.04 1.42
C LEU A 91 -5.29 6.88 0.60
N LEU A 92 -5.96 5.75 0.64
CA LEU A 92 -5.51 4.53 -0.04
C LEU A 92 -6.41 4.22 -1.23
N TYR A 93 -5.78 3.99 -2.38
CA TYR A 93 -6.43 3.57 -3.62
C TYR A 93 -5.78 2.31 -4.13
N GLN A 94 -6.58 1.36 -4.56
CA GLN A 94 -6.10 0.20 -5.29
C GLN A 94 -6.49 0.32 -6.76
N SER A 95 -5.52 0.14 -7.66
CA SER A 95 -5.74 0.31 -9.10
C SER A 95 -5.92 -1.00 -9.83
N THR A 96 -5.19 -2.04 -9.44
CA THR A 96 -5.28 -3.37 -10.04
C THR A 96 -5.22 -4.42 -8.96
N SER A 97 -5.89 -5.54 -9.19
CA SER A 97 -5.79 -6.71 -8.33
C SER A 97 -5.87 -7.98 -9.16
N GLY A 98 -5.22 -9.02 -8.68
CA GLY A 98 -5.21 -10.34 -9.26
C GLY A 98 -4.98 -11.39 -8.17
N PRO A 99 -4.87 -12.68 -8.53
CA PRO A 99 -4.72 -13.75 -7.54
C PRO A 99 -3.41 -13.69 -6.76
N ASP A 100 -2.38 -13.03 -7.29
CA ASP A 100 -1.04 -12.98 -6.71
C ASP A 100 -0.68 -11.62 -6.12
N GLY A 101 -1.61 -10.66 -6.13
CA GLY A 101 -1.39 -9.35 -5.55
C GLY A 101 -2.19 -8.24 -6.19
N GLY A 102 -1.88 -7.02 -5.80
CA GLY A 102 -2.51 -5.81 -6.31
C GLY A 102 -1.60 -4.61 -6.17
N HIS A 103 -1.89 -3.59 -6.96
CA HIS A 103 -1.17 -2.32 -6.93
C HIS A 103 -1.94 -1.31 -6.08
N VAL A 104 -1.23 -0.64 -5.19
CA VAL A 104 -1.79 0.30 -4.22
C VAL A 104 -1.10 1.66 -4.35
N TRP A 105 -1.89 2.71 -4.39
CA TRP A 105 -1.45 4.09 -4.27
C TRP A 105 -1.87 4.63 -2.90
N LEU A 106 -0.92 5.23 -2.18
CA LEU A 106 -1.18 5.97 -0.96
C LEU A 106 -0.91 7.45 -1.18
N TRP A 107 -1.95 8.28 -1.07
CA TRP A 107 -1.81 9.73 -1.11
C TRP A 107 -1.45 10.24 0.28
N GLY A 108 -0.40 11.02 0.38
CA GLY A 108 0.16 11.56 1.59
C GLY A 108 1.52 10.97 1.93
N LEU A 109 2.47 11.82 2.31
CA LEU A 109 3.76 11.37 2.81
C LEU A 109 3.69 11.14 4.32
N PRO A 110 4.32 10.09 4.83
CA PRO A 110 4.33 9.84 6.27
C PRO A 110 5.21 10.84 6.99
N PRO A 111 4.89 11.19 8.25
CA PRO A 111 5.83 11.88 9.12
C PRO A 111 6.99 10.95 9.48
N PRO A 112 8.13 11.49 9.99
CA PRO A 112 9.21 10.67 10.51
C PRO A 112 8.72 9.68 11.57
N GLY A 113 9.32 8.50 11.61
CA GLY A 113 8.99 7.44 12.54
C GLY A 113 8.58 6.14 11.82
N PRO A 114 7.97 5.19 12.52
CA PRO A 114 7.54 3.94 11.92
C PRO A 114 6.36 4.14 10.96
N LEU A 115 6.47 3.56 9.77
CA LEU A 115 5.39 3.37 8.82
C LEU A 115 4.94 1.91 8.95
N THR A 116 3.71 1.68 9.35
CA THR A 116 3.19 0.34 9.63
C THR A 116 2.30 -0.13 8.50
N PHE A 117 2.61 -1.32 7.97
CA PHE A 117 1.72 -2.06 7.09
C PHE A 117 1.09 -3.18 7.90
N ALA A 118 -0.23 -3.22 7.93
CA ALA A 118 -0.98 -4.25 8.64
C ALA A 118 -1.94 -4.96 7.69
N CYS A 119 -2.08 -6.25 7.84
CA CYS A 119 -3.04 -7.02 7.05
C CYS A 119 -3.69 -8.12 7.87
N GLN A 120 -4.86 -8.53 7.42
CA GLN A 120 -5.53 -9.75 7.86
C GLN A 120 -6.29 -10.34 6.69
N TRP A 121 -6.37 -11.64 6.65
CA TRP A 121 -7.10 -12.34 5.58
C TRP A 121 -7.77 -13.60 6.13
N PRO A 122 -8.94 -13.45 6.76
CA PRO A 122 -9.59 -14.55 7.47
C PRO A 122 -9.87 -15.77 6.59
N SER A 123 -10.30 -15.57 5.34
CA SER A 123 -10.61 -16.70 4.43
C SER A 123 -9.39 -17.55 4.07
N GLU A 124 -8.18 -16.98 4.17
CA GLU A 124 -6.90 -17.68 3.97
C GLU A 124 -6.19 -17.99 5.30
N GLN A 125 -6.88 -17.81 6.42
CA GLN A 125 -6.37 -18.07 7.76
C GLN A 125 -5.12 -17.25 8.11
N ILE A 126 -5.04 -16.04 7.58
CA ILE A 126 -4.02 -15.06 7.94
C ILE A 126 -4.57 -14.17 9.05
N PRO A 127 -4.06 -14.32 10.29
CA PRO A 127 -4.50 -13.48 11.40
C PRO A 127 -4.01 -12.05 11.23
N PRO A 128 -4.53 -11.09 12.01
CA PRO A 128 -3.99 -9.74 12.03
C PRO A 128 -2.48 -9.75 12.24
N SER A 129 -1.76 -9.15 11.31
CA SER A 129 -0.29 -9.15 11.26
C SER A 129 0.18 -7.79 10.81
N GLN A 130 1.36 -7.40 11.21
CA GLN A 130 1.93 -6.12 10.82
C GLN A 130 3.45 -6.17 10.70
N ALA A 131 3.98 -5.22 9.95
CA ALA A 131 5.40 -4.96 9.82
C ALA A 131 5.65 -3.47 9.67
N GLU A 132 6.82 -3.01 10.06
CA GLU A 132 7.20 -1.61 10.05
C GLU A 132 8.33 -1.35 9.07
N LEU A 133 8.30 -0.15 8.49
CA LEU A 133 9.36 0.44 7.69
C LEU A 133 9.67 1.81 8.26
N ASP A 134 10.94 2.21 8.29
CA ASP A 134 11.32 3.56 8.65
C ASP A 134 10.82 4.55 7.59
N ALA A 135 9.92 5.45 7.98
CA ALA A 135 9.40 6.49 7.09
C ALA A 135 10.50 7.42 6.56
N GLY A 136 11.65 7.50 7.23
CA GLY A 136 12.81 8.24 6.75
C GLY A 136 13.28 7.78 5.37
N LEU A 137 13.16 6.49 5.07
CA LEU A 137 13.47 5.94 3.74
C LEU A 137 12.51 6.48 2.67
N VAL A 138 11.24 6.59 3.01
CA VAL A 138 10.20 7.13 2.11
C VAL A 138 10.44 8.63 1.88
N LEU A 139 10.68 9.37 2.93
CA LEU A 139 10.94 10.82 2.85
C LEU A 139 12.21 11.13 2.05
N ALA A 140 13.27 10.36 2.24
CA ALA A 140 14.50 10.50 1.46
C ALA A 140 14.27 10.19 -0.02
N ALA A 141 13.46 9.17 -0.32
CA ALA A 141 13.09 8.85 -1.70
C ALA A 141 12.22 9.94 -2.33
N ALA A 142 11.29 10.53 -1.60
CA ALA A 142 10.51 11.67 -2.07
C ALA A 142 11.39 12.85 -2.48
N ALA A 143 12.44 13.11 -1.72
CA ALA A 143 13.41 14.17 -2.03
C ALA A 143 14.24 13.88 -3.29
N ARG A 144 14.36 12.61 -3.69
CA ARG A 144 15.05 12.21 -4.93
C ARG A 144 14.15 12.20 -6.16
N ALA A 145 12.85 12.37 -6.00
CA ALA A 145 11.94 12.48 -7.15
C ALA A 145 12.29 13.70 -8.00
N THR A 146 12.28 13.54 -9.31
CA THR A 146 12.67 14.59 -10.23
C THR A 146 11.57 14.92 -11.23
N THR A 147 11.42 16.21 -11.52
CA THR A 147 10.49 16.68 -12.54
C THR A 147 11.09 16.46 -13.92
N LEU A 148 10.34 15.79 -14.81
CA LEU A 148 10.80 15.55 -16.19
C LEU A 148 10.79 16.83 -17.01
N TRP A 149 9.78 17.66 -16.82
CA TRP A 149 9.62 18.92 -17.52
C TRP A 149 9.45 20.06 -16.53
N PRO A 150 10.42 21.00 -16.46
CA PRO A 150 10.39 22.08 -15.47
C PRO A 150 9.15 22.96 -15.52
N ASP A 151 8.56 23.11 -16.72
CA ASP A 151 7.38 23.95 -16.93
C ASP A 151 6.11 23.40 -16.26
N GLU A 152 6.07 22.11 -15.97
CA GLU A 152 4.95 21.49 -15.25
C GLU A 152 4.93 21.87 -13.76
N ALA A 153 6.06 22.25 -13.19
CA ALA A 153 6.17 22.67 -11.80
C ALA A 153 5.55 24.06 -11.54
N SER A 154 5.22 24.80 -12.60
CA SER A 154 4.69 26.15 -12.52
C SER A 154 3.16 26.25 -12.73
N SER A 155 2.47 25.10 -12.89
CA SER A 155 1.01 25.09 -12.94
C SER A 155 0.43 25.07 -11.53
N PRO A 156 -0.43 26.05 -11.20
CA PRO A 156 -1.07 26.10 -9.89
C PRO A 156 -2.04 24.92 -9.67
#